data_be7a9a084886c6c436f0aced4016e107
#
_entry.id   be7a9a084886c6c436f0aced4016e107
#
_cell.length_a   1.000
_cell.length_b   1.000
_cell.length_c   1.000
_cell.angle_alpha   90.00
_cell.angle_beta   90.00
_cell.angle_gamma   90.00
#
_symmetry.space_group_name_H-M   'P 1'
#
loop_
_entity.id
_entity.type
_entity.pdbx_description
1 polymer ?
#
loop_
_entity_poly.entity_id
_entity_poly.type
_entity_poly.pdbx_seq_one_letter_code
_entity_poly.pdbx_strand_id
1 'polypeptide(L)'
;QIPKGNTVNLRRSINVHREQTTGKNENAIRSFDMGKEAREAYEAQVQLLKAQGILLNYNTPLFQIPSEHALYRRWESYQEANGLEPKVSLYELRHTFVSVESSVLTDSQLKMLVGHSKNMDTAGVYRHELDGQREDLAAATTAAFKKAQA
;
A
#
# COMPACT_ATOMS: atom_id res chain seq x y z
N GLN A 1 -2.93 9.99 5.44
CA GLN A 1 -4.13 10.80 5.14
C GLN A 1 -5.32 9.85 4.99
N ILE A 2 -6.44 10.16 5.65
CA ILE A 2 -7.68 9.38 5.48
C ILE A 2 -8.23 9.71 4.09
N PRO A 3 -8.32 8.74 3.16
CA PRO A 3 -8.77 9.02 1.81
C PRO A 3 -10.25 9.42 1.79
N LYS A 4 -10.59 10.44 1.02
CA LYS A 4 -11.95 10.68 0.58
C LYS A 4 -12.20 9.79 -0.64
N GLY A 5 -13.20 8.92 -0.56
CA GLY A 5 -13.46 7.93 -1.60
C GLY A 5 -12.51 6.74 -1.52
N ASN A 6 -12.10 6.20 -2.65
CA ASN A 6 -11.31 4.97 -2.79
C ASN A 6 -9.81 5.21 -2.99
N THR A 7 -9.40 6.45 -3.28
CA THR A 7 -8.04 6.78 -3.69
C THR A 7 -7.11 7.00 -2.52
N VAL A 8 -6.00 6.30 -2.52
CA VAL A 8 -4.86 6.50 -1.61
C VAL A 8 -3.85 7.43 -2.26
N ASN A 9 -3.48 8.51 -1.57
CA ASN A 9 -2.49 9.47 -2.03
C ASN A 9 -1.22 9.36 -1.20
N LEU A 10 -0.16 8.82 -1.75
CA LEU A 10 1.17 8.82 -1.14
C LEU A 10 1.86 10.14 -1.48
N ARG A 11 2.08 10.97 -0.46
CA ARG A 11 2.61 12.34 -0.60
C ARG A 11 3.88 12.56 0.20
N ARG A 12 4.13 11.74 1.19
CA ARG A 12 5.21 11.92 2.16
C ARG A 12 5.80 10.57 2.55
N SER A 13 7.06 10.59 2.90
CA SER A 13 7.79 9.48 3.50
C SER A 13 8.43 9.94 4.81
N ILE A 14 8.73 9.01 5.68
CA ILE A 14 9.51 9.25 6.89
C ILE A 14 10.86 8.55 6.70
N ASN A 15 11.94 9.30 6.84
CA ASN A 15 13.29 8.76 6.72
C ASN A 15 13.76 8.11 8.05
N VAL A 16 14.95 7.54 8.04
CA VAL A 16 15.57 6.92 9.23
C VAL A 16 15.79 7.89 10.40
N HIS A 17 15.86 9.19 10.12
CA HIS A 17 15.98 10.26 11.12
C HIS A 17 14.62 10.76 11.63
N ARG A 18 13.52 10.10 11.25
CA ARG A 18 12.12 10.47 11.56
C ARG A 18 11.68 11.81 10.97
N GLU A 19 12.35 12.29 9.95
CA GLU A 19 11.97 13.50 9.24
C GLU A 19 10.99 13.18 8.12
N GLN A 20 10.01 14.05 7.94
CA GLN A 20 9.11 13.95 6.80
C GLN A 20 9.81 14.41 5.53
N THR A 21 9.77 13.58 4.51
CA THR A 21 10.34 13.85 3.18
C THR A 21 9.31 13.57 2.10
N THR A 22 9.60 14.03 0.88
CA THR A 22 8.81 13.67 -0.31
C THR A 22 9.15 12.29 -0.88
N GLY A 23 10.07 11.56 -0.22
CA GLY A 23 10.58 10.27 -0.69
C GLY A 23 11.88 10.40 -1.49
N LYS A 24 12.48 9.25 -1.84
CA LYS A 24 13.81 9.20 -2.51
C LYS A 24 13.77 9.62 -3.99
N ASN A 25 12.61 9.60 -4.63
CA ASN A 25 12.45 9.94 -6.06
C ASN A 25 11.02 10.43 -6.33
N GLU A 26 10.81 10.97 -7.52
CA GLU A 26 9.52 11.50 -7.97
C GLU A 26 8.40 10.44 -7.93
N ASN A 27 8.72 9.17 -8.19
CA ASN A 27 7.74 8.08 -8.19
C ASN A 27 7.29 7.67 -6.78
N ALA A 28 7.92 8.21 -5.73
CA ALA A 28 7.44 8.04 -4.35
C ALA A 28 6.09 8.76 -4.14
N ILE A 29 5.86 9.85 -4.89
CA ILE A 29 4.57 10.55 -4.88
C ILE A 29 3.69 9.90 -5.94
N ARG A 30 2.62 9.25 -5.51
CA ARG A 30 1.67 8.61 -6.41
C ARG A 30 0.30 8.46 -5.78
N SER A 31 -0.69 8.18 -6.63
CA SER A 31 -2.06 7.88 -6.21
C SER A 31 -2.48 6.54 -6.82
N PHE A 32 -3.23 5.75 -6.08
CA PHE A 32 -3.82 4.52 -6.56
C PHE A 32 -5.13 4.26 -5.83
N ASP A 33 -6.00 3.46 -6.42
CA ASP A 33 -7.24 3.07 -5.80
C ASP A 33 -7.09 1.73 -5.07
N MET A 34 -7.77 1.60 -3.94
CA MET A 34 -7.77 0.37 -3.16
C MET A 34 -8.61 -0.70 -3.88
N GLY A 35 -8.09 -1.92 -3.93
CA GLY A 35 -8.90 -3.09 -4.22
C GLY A 35 -9.96 -3.31 -3.13
N LYS A 36 -10.93 -4.20 -3.39
CA LYS A 36 -12.07 -4.43 -2.52
C LYS A 36 -11.64 -4.75 -1.07
N GLU A 37 -10.73 -5.71 -0.91
CA GLU A 37 -10.29 -6.21 0.39
C GLU A 37 -9.51 -5.12 1.18
N ALA A 38 -8.70 -4.33 0.48
CA ALA A 38 -8.00 -3.20 1.08
C ALA A 38 -8.98 -2.10 1.54
N ARG A 39 -10.05 -1.88 0.79
CA ARG A 39 -11.12 -0.95 1.15
C ARG A 39 -11.87 -1.42 2.40
N GLU A 40 -12.24 -2.69 2.46
CA GLU A 40 -12.90 -3.29 3.63
C GLU A 40 -12.03 -3.19 4.88
N ALA A 41 -10.73 -3.51 4.78
CA ALA A 41 -9.77 -3.34 5.87
C ALA A 41 -9.62 -1.89 6.32
N TYR A 42 -9.58 -0.95 5.38
CA TYR A 42 -9.56 0.48 5.67
C TYR A 42 -10.80 0.93 6.44
N GLU A 43 -11.98 0.51 6.00
CA GLU A 43 -13.25 0.86 6.66
C GLU A 43 -13.35 0.28 8.06
N ALA A 44 -12.93 -0.98 8.26
CA ALA A 44 -12.84 -1.60 9.58
C ALA A 44 -11.90 -0.83 10.51
N GLN A 45 -10.74 -0.40 10.03
CA GLN A 45 -9.81 0.42 10.80
C GLN A 45 -10.40 1.80 11.17
N VAL A 46 -11.14 2.43 10.26
CA VAL A 46 -11.84 3.69 10.52
C VAL A 46 -12.91 3.51 11.62
N GLN A 47 -13.68 2.42 11.58
CA GLN A 47 -14.68 2.13 12.62
C GLN A 47 -14.02 1.86 13.98
N LEU A 48 -12.90 1.15 14.00
CA LEU A 48 -12.12 0.94 15.23
C LEU A 48 -11.68 2.26 15.86
N LEU A 49 -11.14 3.19 15.08
CA LEU A 49 -10.71 4.50 15.57
C LEU A 49 -11.90 5.30 16.14
N LYS A 50 -13.05 5.27 15.47
CA LYS A 50 -14.28 5.90 15.98
C LYS A 50 -14.73 5.28 17.30
N ALA A 51 -14.72 3.96 17.42
CA ALA A 51 -15.08 3.25 18.64
C ALA A 51 -14.15 3.58 19.82
N GLN A 52 -12.88 3.91 19.53
CA GLN A 52 -11.90 4.41 20.50
C GLN A 52 -12.06 5.90 20.84
N GLY A 53 -13.07 6.58 20.31
CA GLY A 53 -13.31 8.01 20.54
C GLY A 53 -12.33 8.94 19.81
N ILE A 54 -11.59 8.44 18.83
CA ILE A 54 -10.63 9.24 18.08
C ILE A 54 -11.36 10.08 17.03
N LEU A 55 -11.23 11.41 17.15
CA LEU A 55 -11.76 12.35 16.15
C LEU A 55 -10.97 12.25 14.86
N LEU A 56 -11.63 11.81 13.80
CA LEU A 56 -11.01 11.65 12.49
C LEU A 56 -10.96 12.97 11.75
N ASN A 57 -9.78 13.40 11.38
CA ASN A 57 -9.53 14.53 10.52
C ASN A 57 -8.40 14.20 9.52
N TYR A 58 -8.07 15.16 8.66
CA TYR A 58 -7.05 14.97 7.62
C TYR A 58 -5.66 14.58 8.15
N ASN A 59 -5.32 14.95 9.37
CA ASN A 59 -4.03 14.68 9.99
C ASN A 59 -4.05 13.48 10.96
N THR A 60 -5.21 12.87 11.19
CA THR A 60 -5.31 11.70 12.06
C THR A 60 -4.56 10.52 11.44
N PRO A 61 -3.55 9.95 12.11
CA PRO A 61 -2.91 8.74 11.64
C PRO A 61 -3.92 7.59 11.57
N LEU A 62 -3.99 6.90 10.44
CA LEU A 62 -4.87 5.73 10.29
C LEU A 62 -4.45 4.61 11.25
N PHE A 63 -3.14 4.39 11.39
CA PHE A 63 -2.58 3.43 12.31
C PHE A 63 -1.94 4.15 13.50
N GLN A 64 -2.39 3.83 14.71
CA GLN A 64 -1.87 4.39 15.96
C GLN A 64 -0.59 3.62 16.36
N ILE A 65 0.46 3.77 15.56
CA ILE A 65 1.74 3.10 15.73
C ILE A 65 2.78 4.14 16.15
N PRO A 66 3.29 4.08 17.38
CA PRO A 66 4.16 5.13 17.92
C PRO A 66 5.56 5.15 17.32
N SER A 67 6.03 4.02 16.76
CA SER A 67 7.35 3.91 16.16
C SER A 67 7.46 2.73 15.20
N GLU A 68 8.48 2.75 14.35
CA GLU A 68 8.82 1.64 13.46
C GLU A 68 9.08 0.35 14.26
N HIS A 69 9.80 0.42 15.36
CA HIS A 69 10.04 -0.73 16.24
C HIS A 69 8.74 -1.32 16.81
N ALA A 70 7.75 -0.48 17.15
CA ALA A 70 6.44 -0.96 17.58
C ALA A 70 5.68 -1.67 16.44
N LEU A 71 5.85 -1.22 15.18
CA LEU A 71 5.29 -1.89 14.02
C LEU A 71 5.90 -3.28 13.83
N TYR A 72 7.22 -3.40 13.86
CA TYR A 72 7.89 -4.71 13.72
C TYR A 72 7.49 -5.68 14.82
N ARG A 73 7.46 -5.25 16.08
CA ARG A 73 7.00 -6.12 17.20
C ARG A 73 5.57 -6.59 17.03
N ARG A 74 4.66 -5.72 16.55
CA ARG A 74 3.27 -6.12 16.27
C ARG A 74 3.21 -7.14 15.15
N TRP A 75 4.04 -6.97 14.12
CA TRP A 75 4.12 -7.91 13.01
C TRP A 75 4.64 -9.29 13.47
N GLU A 76 5.70 -9.33 14.27
CA GLU A 76 6.22 -10.56 14.86
C GLU A 76 5.16 -11.28 15.72
N SER A 77 4.51 -10.54 16.63
CA SER A 77 3.44 -11.10 17.45
C SER A 77 2.26 -11.62 16.62
N TYR A 78 1.92 -10.94 15.52
CA TYR A 78 0.88 -11.41 14.61
C TYR A 78 1.29 -12.72 13.92
N GLN A 79 2.51 -12.84 13.45
CA GLN A 79 3.01 -14.06 12.83
C GLN A 79 2.98 -15.24 13.83
N GLU A 80 3.45 -15.02 15.05
CA GLU A 80 3.42 -16.02 16.11
C GLU A 80 2.00 -16.48 16.44
N ALA A 81 1.10 -15.54 16.67
CA ALA A 81 -0.28 -15.82 17.01
C ALA A 81 -1.04 -16.58 15.91
N ASN A 82 -0.62 -16.45 14.66
CA ASN A 82 -1.26 -17.11 13.52
C ASN A 82 -0.44 -18.29 12.96
N GLY A 83 0.66 -18.67 13.61
CA GLY A 83 1.49 -19.81 13.19
C GLY A 83 2.08 -19.64 11.80
N LEU A 84 2.43 -18.42 11.39
CA LEU A 84 2.99 -18.16 10.07
C LEU A 84 4.46 -18.60 10.03
N GLU A 85 4.74 -19.59 9.19
CA GLU A 85 6.10 -20.10 8.94
C GLU A 85 6.34 -20.29 7.43
N PRO A 86 7.51 -19.92 6.91
CA PRO A 86 8.59 -19.23 7.63
C PRO A 86 8.18 -17.79 7.99
N LYS A 87 8.78 -17.22 9.05
CA LYS A 87 8.58 -15.81 9.40
C LYS A 87 9.12 -14.91 8.28
N VAL A 88 8.34 -13.92 7.91
CA VAL A 88 8.67 -12.98 6.82
C VAL A 88 8.75 -11.55 7.35
N SER A 89 9.60 -10.73 6.75
CA SER A 89 9.66 -9.30 7.06
C SER A 89 8.48 -8.55 6.43
N LEU A 90 8.16 -7.37 6.95
CA LEU A 90 7.16 -6.49 6.32
C LEU A 90 7.54 -6.09 4.88
N TYR A 91 8.84 -6.04 4.57
CA TYR A 91 9.30 -5.73 3.22
C TYR A 91 9.02 -6.88 2.23
N GLU A 92 8.99 -8.11 2.70
CA GLU A 92 8.65 -9.28 1.87
C GLU A 92 7.19 -9.29 1.43
N LEU A 93 6.29 -8.61 2.14
CA LEU A 93 4.93 -8.37 1.66
C LEU A 93 4.93 -7.61 0.32
N ARG A 94 5.89 -6.69 0.13
CA ARG A 94 6.05 -6.00 -1.16
C ARG A 94 6.53 -6.96 -2.25
N HIS A 95 7.44 -7.89 -1.93
CA HIS A 95 7.87 -8.92 -2.89
C HIS A 95 6.72 -9.85 -3.27
N THR A 96 5.93 -10.26 -2.28
CA THR A 96 4.72 -11.05 -2.51
C THR A 96 3.74 -10.31 -3.42
N PHE A 97 3.46 -9.04 -3.14
CA PHE A 97 2.61 -8.21 -4.00
C PHE A 97 3.13 -8.19 -5.44
N VAL A 98 4.41 -7.89 -5.64
CA VAL A 98 5.02 -7.84 -6.98
C VAL A 98 4.90 -9.19 -7.68
N SER A 99 5.16 -10.30 -6.97
CA SER A 99 5.09 -11.65 -7.55
C SER A 99 3.68 -12.04 -7.98
N VAL A 100 2.68 -11.75 -7.15
CA VAL A 100 1.27 -12.03 -7.45
C VAL A 100 0.79 -11.18 -8.63
N GLU A 101 1.02 -9.88 -8.57
CA GLU A 101 0.53 -8.93 -9.57
C GLU A 101 1.23 -9.06 -10.92
N SER A 102 2.49 -9.53 -10.96
CA SER A 102 3.20 -9.77 -12.23
C SER A 102 2.53 -10.79 -13.14
N SER A 103 1.61 -11.60 -12.60
CA SER A 103 0.84 -12.58 -13.38
C SER A 103 -0.35 -11.97 -14.13
N VAL A 104 -0.77 -10.76 -13.77
CA VAL A 104 -1.99 -10.10 -14.31
C VAL A 104 -1.77 -8.67 -14.78
N LEU A 105 -0.78 -7.97 -14.22
CA LEU A 105 -0.46 -6.59 -14.59
C LEU A 105 0.72 -6.54 -15.55
N THR A 106 0.70 -5.57 -16.43
CA THR A 106 1.88 -5.25 -17.24
C THR A 106 2.99 -4.67 -16.35
N ASP A 107 4.24 -4.81 -16.78
CA ASP A 107 5.41 -4.26 -16.07
C ASP A 107 5.27 -2.75 -15.80
N SER A 108 4.71 -1.99 -16.75
CA SER A 108 4.44 -0.56 -16.59
C SER A 108 3.42 -0.27 -15.50
N GLN A 109 2.31 -1.02 -15.44
CA GLN A 109 1.28 -0.89 -14.41
C GLN A 109 1.83 -1.25 -13.04
N LEU A 110 2.58 -2.35 -12.95
CA LEU A 110 3.20 -2.79 -11.70
C LEU A 110 4.20 -1.75 -11.17
N LYS A 111 5.05 -1.20 -12.03
CA LYS A 111 5.99 -0.11 -11.66
C LYS A 111 5.27 1.12 -11.12
N MET A 112 4.15 1.50 -11.73
CA MET A 112 3.33 2.61 -11.26
C MET A 112 2.78 2.37 -9.85
N LEU A 113 2.25 1.17 -9.57
CA LEU A 113 1.70 0.81 -8.26
C LEU A 113 2.78 0.75 -7.18
N VAL A 114 3.93 0.13 -7.46
CA VAL A 114 4.99 -0.03 -6.45
C VAL A 114 5.92 1.18 -6.35
N GLY A 115 5.87 2.13 -7.28
CA GLY A 115 6.65 3.36 -7.25
C GLY A 115 8.14 3.12 -7.50
N HIS A 116 8.48 2.27 -8.47
CA HIS A 116 9.86 2.10 -8.91
C HIS A 116 10.37 3.31 -9.69
N SER A 117 11.68 3.59 -9.60
CA SER A 117 12.29 4.72 -10.31
C SER A 117 12.31 4.51 -11.82
N LYS A 118 12.24 5.62 -12.56
CA LYS A 118 12.26 5.63 -14.03
C LYS A 118 13.52 4.97 -14.65
N ASN A 119 14.64 5.00 -13.94
CA ASN A 119 15.92 4.46 -14.42
C ASN A 119 15.95 2.92 -14.58
N MET A 120 14.89 2.21 -14.23
CA MET A 120 14.73 0.79 -14.55
C MET A 120 13.94 0.58 -15.86
N ASP A 121 13.63 1.64 -16.60
CA ASP A 121 12.83 1.56 -17.80
C ASP A 121 13.58 2.07 -19.02
N THR A 122 13.81 1.20 -20.00
CA THR A 122 14.37 1.54 -21.30
C THR A 122 13.35 2.14 -22.28
N ALA A 123 12.10 2.20 -21.90
CA ALA A 123 10.99 2.74 -22.70
C ALA A 123 10.22 3.81 -21.93
N GLY A 124 10.83 4.98 -21.72
CA GLY A 124 10.25 6.14 -21.04
C GLY A 124 8.92 6.63 -21.64
N VAL A 125 7.85 5.86 -21.46
CA VAL A 125 6.50 6.24 -21.91
C VAL A 125 5.78 6.92 -20.76
N TYR A 126 5.72 8.25 -20.80
CA TYR A 126 4.70 9.02 -20.10
C TYR A 126 3.33 8.56 -20.59
N ARG A 127 2.67 7.68 -19.86
CA ARG A 127 1.23 7.51 -20.02
C ARG A 127 0.54 8.45 -19.04
N HIS A 128 -0.20 9.40 -19.59
CA HIS A 128 -1.25 10.06 -18.83
C HIS A 128 -2.20 8.96 -18.33
N GLU A 129 -2.57 9.00 -17.04
CA GLU A 129 -3.61 8.13 -16.53
C GLU A 129 -4.88 8.39 -17.36
N LEU A 130 -5.40 7.34 -18.01
CA LEU A 130 -6.70 7.41 -18.68
C LEU A 130 -7.78 7.31 -17.60
N ASP A 131 -8.90 7.99 -17.82
CA ASP A 131 -10.08 7.86 -16.95
C ASP A 131 -10.47 6.38 -16.81
N GLY A 132 -10.70 5.93 -15.57
CA GLY A 132 -11.02 4.54 -15.25
C GLY A 132 -9.82 3.60 -15.05
N GLN A 133 -8.61 3.98 -15.41
CA GLN A 133 -7.43 3.09 -15.30
C GLN A 133 -7.14 2.68 -13.85
N ARG A 134 -7.42 3.53 -12.87
CA ARG A 134 -7.21 3.24 -11.45
C ARG A 134 -8.20 2.22 -10.91
N GLU A 135 -9.46 2.34 -11.31
CA GLU A 135 -10.51 1.39 -10.96
C GLU A 135 -10.24 0.01 -11.57
N ASP A 136 -9.80 -0.04 -12.82
CA ASP A 136 -9.41 -1.27 -13.50
C ASP A 136 -8.23 -1.95 -12.82
N LEU A 137 -7.21 -1.19 -12.41
CA LEU A 137 -6.05 -1.70 -11.66
C LEU A 137 -6.47 -2.24 -10.28
N ALA A 138 -7.35 -1.56 -9.57
CA ALA A 138 -7.85 -2.02 -8.27
C ALA A 138 -8.63 -3.33 -8.40
N ALA A 139 -9.45 -3.47 -9.45
CA ALA A 139 -10.18 -4.71 -9.74
C ALA A 139 -9.23 -5.86 -10.11
N ALA A 140 -8.24 -5.60 -10.95
CA ALA A 140 -7.23 -6.58 -11.35
C ALA A 140 -6.41 -7.08 -10.15
N THR A 141 -5.99 -6.18 -9.27
CA THR A 141 -5.29 -6.50 -8.01
C THR A 141 -6.11 -7.45 -7.15
N THR A 142 -7.39 -7.13 -6.94
CA THR A 142 -8.31 -7.99 -6.20
C THR A 142 -8.41 -9.39 -6.82
N ALA A 143 -8.54 -9.47 -8.15
CA ALA A 143 -8.64 -10.75 -8.86
C ALA A 143 -7.37 -11.59 -8.75
N ALA A 144 -6.18 -10.96 -8.81
CA ALA A 144 -4.90 -11.64 -8.70
C ALA A 144 -4.71 -12.31 -7.32
N PHE A 145 -5.02 -11.59 -6.24
CA PHE A 145 -4.93 -12.17 -4.90
C PHE A 145 -5.92 -13.31 -4.67
N LYS A 146 -7.15 -13.22 -5.17
CA LYS A 146 -8.10 -14.33 -5.11
C LYS A 146 -7.59 -15.57 -5.84
N LYS A 147 -6.99 -15.40 -7.02
CA LYS A 147 -6.39 -16.52 -7.77
C LYS A 147 -5.21 -17.15 -7.05
N ALA A 148 -4.40 -16.36 -6.34
CA ALA A 148 -3.25 -16.87 -5.59
C ALA A 148 -3.64 -17.62 -4.32
N GLN A 149 -4.87 -17.44 -3.81
CA GLN A 149 -5.40 -18.12 -2.61
C GLN A 149 -6.18 -19.41 -2.93
N ALA A 150 -6.47 -19.68 -4.20
CA ALA A 150 -7.18 -20.86 -4.68
C ALA A 150 -6.23 -22.04 -4.94
#